data_eb114a5a350fcdc8c22daaa5bad527b9
#
_entry.id   eb114a5a350fcdc8c22daaa5bad527b9
#
_cell.length_a   1.000
_cell.length_b   1.000
_cell.length_c   1.000
_cell.angle_alpha   90.00
_cell.angle_beta   90.00
_cell.angle_gamma   90.00
#
_symmetry.space_group_name_H-M   'P 1'
#
loop_
_entity.id
_entity.type
_entity.pdbx_description
1 polymer ?
#
loop_
_entity_poly.entity_id
_entity_poly.type
_entity_poly.pdbx_seq_one_letter_code
_entity_poly.pdbx_strand_id
1 'polypeptide(L)'
;MSSSNVREVFFMKKFKNMIALLLAALLVLSLAACGSSASSDTDNSTTAAEQSETANASNNSENAESNVPGDFPGEPPEGGPGGTPPEGGPGGTPPQGGPGGTPPDKPDGNGGPGGTPGGAPGGSSADIDYTASVEITSEDSQSDQTYASTTADESALLISTSDEVTITNPTVTKTGDSDGGDNCNFYGLNAAVLVKDGSTTTITGGAITSDADGANGVFSYGGNGGQNGASGDGTTVIIRDTAITTTGNGSGGIMTTGGGVTYAYDLDVTTSGRSSAAIRTDRGGGTVFVDGGTYTSNGLGSPAIYSTAEIHVANATLVSNLSEGVCIEGLNSIELTDCDLTANNTKCNGNATFLDSIMIYQSMSGDADSGTSHFTMTGGSLTNKNGHVFHVTNTNAVITLEGVTITNENADNILLSVCDDGWSGGSNEATLNASAQKLSGAVKVGSNSTLTLNLTNGSSFEGYIDGEITNASGTTVSTEVGTVAVTLDSTSTWTLTGDSYVTEFIGNAANVISNGYTLYVNGATLTGTK
;
A
#
# COMPACT_ATOMS: atom_id res chain seq x y z
N MET A 1 24.02 -32.81 6.39
CA MET A 1 22.76 -32.05 6.50
C MET A 1 23.14 -30.68 7.02
N SER A 2 23.00 -29.66 6.19
CA SER A 2 23.41 -28.27 6.46
C SER A 2 22.43 -27.64 7.46
N SER A 3 22.92 -26.70 8.27
CA SER A 3 22.11 -25.97 9.27
C SER A 3 20.91 -25.21 8.68
N SER A 4 20.91 -24.96 7.37
CA SER A 4 19.80 -24.36 6.62
C SER A 4 18.58 -25.27 6.56
N ASN A 5 18.75 -26.55 6.25
CA ASN A 5 17.63 -27.50 6.14
C ASN A 5 16.90 -27.74 7.47
N VAL A 6 17.57 -27.54 8.60
CA VAL A 6 16.95 -27.67 9.93
C VAL A 6 16.09 -26.45 10.26
N ARG A 7 16.49 -25.25 9.81
CA ARG A 7 15.70 -24.01 9.97
C ARG A 7 14.44 -24.04 9.12
N GLU A 8 14.51 -24.48 7.86
CA GLU A 8 13.34 -24.59 6.98
C GLU A 8 12.27 -25.54 7.52
N VAL A 9 12.69 -26.72 7.99
CA VAL A 9 11.74 -27.69 8.57
C VAL A 9 11.11 -27.16 9.86
N PHE A 10 11.85 -26.38 10.64
CA PHE A 10 11.35 -25.80 11.88
C PHE A 10 10.39 -24.63 11.63
N PHE A 11 10.66 -23.81 10.61
CA PHE A 11 9.82 -22.68 10.20
C PHE A 11 8.51 -23.17 9.56
N MET A 12 8.58 -24.09 8.60
CA MET A 12 7.37 -24.70 8.02
C MET A 12 6.51 -25.40 9.07
N LYS A 13 7.11 -25.97 10.11
CA LYS A 13 6.37 -26.60 11.21
C LYS A 13 5.74 -25.58 12.15
N LYS A 14 6.39 -24.43 12.41
CA LYS A 14 5.81 -23.30 13.15
C LYS A 14 4.70 -22.64 12.35
N PHE A 15 4.91 -22.40 11.07
CA PHE A 15 3.93 -21.76 10.19
C PHE A 15 2.67 -22.63 10.00
N LYS A 16 2.82 -23.94 9.77
CA LYS A 16 1.68 -24.87 9.75
C LYS A 16 0.94 -24.93 11.08
N ASN A 17 1.64 -24.80 12.19
CA ASN A 17 1.00 -24.76 13.52
C ASN A 17 0.30 -23.42 13.76
N MET A 18 0.78 -22.31 13.22
CA MET A 18 0.17 -20.98 13.33
C MET A 18 -1.11 -20.90 12.47
N ILE A 19 -1.05 -21.41 11.23
CA ILE A 19 -2.24 -21.53 10.36
C ILE A 19 -3.27 -22.47 10.99
N ALA A 20 -2.86 -23.57 11.59
CA ALA A 20 -3.77 -24.47 12.29
C ALA A 20 -4.40 -23.82 13.53
N LEU A 21 -3.69 -22.93 14.24
CA LEU A 21 -4.24 -22.17 15.36
C LEU A 21 -5.21 -21.08 14.90
N LEU A 22 -4.90 -20.36 13.80
CA LEU A 22 -5.80 -19.36 13.19
C LEU A 22 -7.08 -20.02 12.66
N LEU A 23 -6.98 -21.14 11.96
CA LEU A 23 -8.14 -21.90 11.50
C LEU A 23 -8.97 -22.45 12.68
N ALA A 24 -8.34 -22.86 13.78
CA ALA A 24 -9.03 -23.29 14.98
C ALA A 24 -9.73 -22.13 15.70
N ALA A 25 -9.14 -20.94 15.73
CA ALA A 25 -9.74 -19.73 16.30
C ALA A 25 -10.94 -19.25 15.46
N LEU A 26 -10.85 -19.29 14.14
CA LEU A 26 -11.97 -18.98 13.24
C LEU A 26 -13.12 -20.00 13.37
N LEU A 27 -12.82 -21.29 13.60
CA LEU A 27 -13.85 -22.30 13.83
C LEU A 27 -14.58 -22.14 15.17
N VAL A 28 -13.89 -21.65 16.20
CA VAL A 28 -14.49 -21.40 17.52
C VAL A 28 -15.39 -20.17 17.49
N LEU A 29 -15.05 -19.15 16.71
CA LEU A 29 -15.90 -17.96 16.53
C LEU A 29 -17.17 -18.26 15.72
N SER A 30 -17.13 -19.18 14.77
CA SER A 30 -18.32 -19.58 14.00
C SER A 30 -19.30 -20.48 14.76
N LEU A 31 -18.85 -21.14 15.82
CA LEU A 31 -19.71 -21.98 16.69
C LEU A 31 -20.39 -21.20 17.83
N ALA A 32 -19.92 -19.98 18.14
CA ALA A 32 -20.52 -19.13 19.17
C ALA A 32 -21.72 -18.30 18.67
N ALA A 33 -21.99 -18.26 17.36
CA ALA A 33 -23.10 -17.51 16.77
C ALA A 33 -24.41 -18.33 16.60
N CYS A 34 -24.45 -19.61 16.98
CA CYS A 34 -25.63 -20.45 16.91
C CYS A 34 -25.98 -21.04 18.29
N GLY A 35 -26.56 -20.23 19.15
CA GLY A 35 -27.04 -20.74 20.47
C GLY A 35 -27.83 -19.70 21.23
N SER A 36 -29.13 -19.80 21.09
CA SER A 36 -30.21 -19.47 22.03
C SER A 36 -31.27 -18.48 21.53
N SER A 37 -32.41 -19.04 21.14
CA SER A 37 -33.66 -18.73 21.83
C SER A 37 -34.74 -19.68 21.33
N ALA A 38 -35.19 -20.51 22.24
CA ALA A 38 -36.39 -21.32 22.12
C ALA A 38 -37.52 -20.71 22.98
N SER A 39 -38.75 -20.99 22.54
CA SER A 39 -40.07 -20.88 23.16
C SER A 39 -40.80 -19.56 22.93
N SER A 40 -42.06 -19.54 22.57
CA SER A 40 -43.16 -20.55 22.61
C SER A 40 -44.36 -20.02 21.82
N ASP A 41 -45.04 -20.96 21.13
CA ASP A 41 -46.47 -21.12 20.86
C ASP A 41 -47.42 -19.90 20.73
N THR A 42 -48.17 -19.80 19.67
CA THR A 42 -49.47 -20.44 19.42
C THR A 42 -50.08 -19.98 18.08
N ASP A 43 -50.56 -20.99 17.32
CA ASP A 43 -51.70 -21.08 16.43
C ASP A 43 -52.34 -19.84 15.75
N ASN A 44 -52.45 -19.80 14.43
CA ASN A 44 -53.63 -20.32 13.69
C ASN A 44 -53.60 -19.95 12.18
N SER A 45 -53.72 -20.99 11.39
CA SER A 45 -54.36 -21.18 10.09
C SER A 45 -54.74 -19.97 9.20
N THR A 46 -54.45 -19.97 7.95
CA THR A 46 -55.15 -20.53 6.78
C THR A 46 -54.75 -19.90 5.48
N THR A 47 -54.48 -20.80 4.52
CA THR A 47 -54.80 -20.82 3.09
C THR A 47 -54.40 -19.67 2.13
N ALA A 48 -53.54 -20.04 1.21
CA ALA A 48 -53.77 -20.29 -0.23
C ALA A 48 -53.67 -19.14 -1.22
N ALA A 49 -52.96 -19.52 -2.27
CA ALA A 49 -53.10 -19.24 -3.71
C ALA A 49 -52.31 -18.08 -4.27
N GLU A 50 -51.26 -18.46 -5.00
CA GLU A 50 -51.12 -18.54 -6.48
C GLU A 50 -51.53 -17.30 -7.28
N GLN A 51 -50.61 -16.86 -8.07
CA GLN A 51 -50.53 -16.60 -9.52
C GLN A 51 -49.79 -15.30 -9.81
N SER A 52 -48.65 -15.41 -10.46
CA SER A 52 -48.24 -15.19 -11.85
C SER A 52 -48.95 -14.03 -12.56
N GLU A 53 -48.19 -13.16 -13.12
CA GLU A 53 -48.04 -12.84 -14.54
C GLU A 53 -47.32 -11.50 -14.78
N THR A 54 -46.29 -11.58 -15.49
CA THR A 54 -45.76 -10.86 -16.65
C THR A 54 -46.41 -9.51 -17.04
N ALA A 55 -45.55 -8.61 -17.36
CA ALA A 55 -45.39 -7.91 -18.62
C ALA A 55 -45.21 -6.39 -18.55
N ASN A 56 -44.14 -6.00 -19.13
CA ASN A 56 -43.95 -5.01 -20.19
C ASN A 56 -43.90 -3.52 -19.88
N ALA A 57 -42.70 -3.03 -20.09
CA ALA A 57 -42.28 -1.88 -20.91
C ALA A 57 -43.05 -0.56 -20.85
N SER A 58 -42.37 0.48 -20.50
CA SER A 58 -42.17 1.60 -21.42
C SER A 58 -41.21 2.66 -20.88
N ASN A 59 -40.27 3.02 -21.71
CA ASN A 59 -39.39 4.18 -21.73
C ASN A 59 -39.90 5.42 -21.03
N ASN A 60 -39.08 6.04 -20.21
CA ASN A 60 -38.81 7.46 -20.35
C ASN A 60 -37.40 7.79 -19.88
N SER A 61 -36.62 8.21 -20.82
CA SER A 61 -35.33 8.86 -20.63
C SER A 61 -35.55 10.23 -20.00
N GLU A 62 -35.04 10.49 -18.84
CA GLU A 62 -34.65 11.83 -18.43
C GLU A 62 -33.22 11.77 -17.89
N ASN A 63 -32.37 12.55 -18.55
CA ASN A 63 -31.00 12.85 -18.20
C ASN A 63 -30.91 13.32 -16.74
N ALA A 64 -30.23 12.55 -15.93
CA ALA A 64 -29.56 13.06 -14.75
C ALA A 64 -28.06 13.09 -15.07
N GLU A 65 -27.54 14.26 -15.35
CA GLU A 65 -26.12 14.54 -15.38
C GLU A 65 -25.55 14.19 -14.01
N SER A 66 -24.79 13.11 -13.96
CA SER A 66 -23.89 12.85 -12.84
C SER A 66 -22.69 13.79 -12.99
N ASN A 67 -22.66 14.84 -12.19
CA ASN A 67 -21.44 15.57 -11.93
C ASN A 67 -20.45 14.63 -11.22
N VAL A 68 -19.51 14.15 -11.97
CA VAL A 68 -18.26 13.57 -11.45
C VAL A 68 -17.31 14.77 -11.30
N PRO A 69 -16.86 15.12 -10.10
CA PRO A 69 -15.75 16.03 -9.94
C PRO A 69 -14.46 15.22 -10.12
N GLY A 70 -14.03 15.11 -11.33
CA GLY A 70 -12.71 14.62 -11.63
C GLY A 70 -11.96 15.69 -12.38
N ASP A 71 -11.24 16.53 -11.70
CA ASP A 71 -10.25 17.37 -12.33
C ASP A 71 -9.00 17.35 -11.45
N PHE A 72 -8.01 16.64 -11.93
CA PHE A 72 -6.64 16.81 -11.52
C PHE A 72 -6.15 18.17 -12.05
N PRO A 73 -5.43 18.98 -11.28
CA PRO A 73 -4.85 20.21 -11.79
C PRO A 73 -3.74 19.89 -12.79
N GLY A 74 -4.04 20.01 -14.08
CA GLY A 74 -3.02 19.84 -15.12
C GLY A 74 -3.50 19.77 -16.56
N GLU A 75 -4.78 19.67 -16.88
CA GLU A 75 -5.23 19.79 -18.26
C GLU A 75 -5.72 21.21 -18.58
N PRO A 76 -5.25 21.80 -19.72
CA PRO A 76 -5.82 23.06 -20.20
C PRO A 76 -7.22 22.82 -20.76
N PRO A 77 -8.16 23.75 -20.57
CA PRO A 77 -9.52 23.59 -21.05
C PRO A 77 -9.57 23.53 -22.59
N GLU A 78 -10.18 22.49 -23.12
CA GLU A 78 -10.52 22.41 -24.54
C GLU A 78 -11.62 23.41 -24.88
N GLY A 79 -11.33 24.12 -25.94
CA GLY A 79 -12.02 24.92 -26.85
C GLY A 79 -13.49 25.30 -26.65
N GLY A 80 -13.68 26.60 -26.54
CA GLY A 80 -14.95 27.26 -26.84
C GLY A 80 -15.17 27.40 -28.35
N PRO A 81 -16.42 27.67 -28.78
CA PRO A 81 -16.83 27.59 -30.17
C PRO A 81 -16.33 28.73 -31.05
N GLY A 82 -16.16 28.40 -32.31
CA GLY A 82 -15.57 29.18 -33.39
C GLY A 82 -15.99 30.65 -33.53
N GLY A 83 -14.95 31.44 -33.67
CA GLY A 83 -15.04 32.79 -34.21
C GLY A 83 -13.98 32.97 -35.27
N THR A 84 -14.38 33.36 -36.46
CA THR A 84 -13.54 33.69 -37.62
C THR A 84 -12.53 34.78 -37.31
N PRO A 85 -11.26 34.69 -37.81
CA PRO A 85 -10.28 35.74 -37.62
C PRO A 85 -10.49 36.90 -38.64
N PRO A 86 -10.16 38.14 -38.24
CA PRO A 86 -10.00 39.20 -39.22
C PRO A 86 -8.59 39.21 -39.83
N GLU A 87 -8.53 39.44 -41.11
CA GLU A 87 -7.31 39.64 -41.91
C GLU A 87 -6.60 40.93 -41.56
N GLY A 88 -5.27 40.88 -41.61
CA GLY A 88 -4.52 42.07 -42.02
C GLY A 88 -3.29 42.45 -41.21
N GLY A 89 -2.10 42.25 -41.80
CA GLY A 89 -0.98 43.13 -41.89
C GLY A 89 0.26 42.84 -41.08
N PRO A 90 1.38 43.47 -41.34
CA PRO A 90 2.44 42.91 -42.21
C PRO A 90 3.74 42.57 -41.45
N GLY A 91 4.52 41.72 -42.08
CA GLY A 91 5.92 41.35 -42.01
C GLY A 91 6.86 41.92 -40.95
N GLY A 92 7.53 41.01 -40.30
CA GLY A 92 8.76 41.27 -39.56
C GLY A 92 9.62 40.02 -39.52
N THR A 93 10.83 40.13 -40.12
CA THR A 93 11.87 39.11 -40.18
C THR A 93 12.38 38.69 -38.81
N PRO A 94 12.75 37.40 -38.60
CA PRO A 94 13.34 36.94 -37.33
C PRO A 94 14.83 37.27 -37.26
N PRO A 95 15.37 37.56 -36.07
CA PRO A 95 16.78 37.56 -35.84
C PRO A 95 17.29 36.15 -35.54
N GLN A 96 18.40 35.80 -36.19
CA GLN A 96 19.23 34.63 -35.94
C GLN A 96 20.00 34.77 -34.63
N GLY A 97 20.17 33.64 -33.93
CA GLY A 97 21.39 33.37 -33.17
C GLY A 97 21.22 33.33 -31.65
N GLY A 98 21.44 32.15 -31.12
CA GLY A 98 21.81 31.92 -29.72
C GLY A 98 21.83 30.44 -29.39
N PRO A 99 22.89 29.92 -28.76
CA PRO A 99 23.13 28.50 -28.65
C PRO A 99 22.52 27.90 -27.36
N GLY A 100 22.05 26.68 -27.49
CA GLY A 100 22.01 25.71 -26.39
C GLY A 100 21.02 26.02 -25.26
N GLY A 101 19.77 25.71 -25.46
CA GLY A 101 18.81 25.47 -24.37
C GLY A 101 18.49 23.98 -24.33
N THR A 102 18.71 23.38 -23.19
CA THR A 102 18.15 22.07 -22.84
C THR A 102 16.68 21.99 -23.22
N PRO A 103 16.18 20.84 -23.71
CA PRO A 103 14.76 20.67 -23.96
C PRO A 103 13.95 20.95 -22.68
N PRO A 104 12.78 21.56 -22.79
CA PRO A 104 11.90 21.67 -21.63
C PRO A 104 11.53 20.27 -21.16
N ASP A 105 11.63 20.06 -19.85
CA ASP A 105 11.15 18.88 -19.16
C ASP A 105 9.74 18.56 -19.66
N LYS A 106 9.52 17.28 -20.04
CA LYS A 106 8.17 16.75 -20.25
C LYS A 106 7.35 17.08 -19.02
N PRO A 107 6.09 17.52 -19.18
CA PRO A 107 5.22 17.67 -18.02
C PRO A 107 5.15 16.33 -17.28
N ASP A 108 5.46 16.38 -16.00
CA ASP A 108 5.41 15.23 -15.10
C ASP A 108 4.07 14.53 -15.22
N GLY A 109 4.08 13.33 -15.78
CA GLY A 109 2.95 12.43 -15.76
C GLY A 109 2.61 12.16 -14.30
N ASN A 110 1.39 12.50 -13.91
CA ASN A 110 0.86 12.38 -12.57
C ASN A 110 0.62 10.91 -12.26
N GLY A 111 1.50 10.29 -11.51
CA GLY A 111 1.30 9.00 -10.91
C GLY A 111 1.72 9.10 -9.45
N GLY A 112 0.78 8.94 -8.54
CA GLY A 112 1.08 8.54 -7.17
C GLY A 112 1.85 7.22 -7.22
N PRO A 113 2.26 6.63 -6.10
CA PRO A 113 2.76 5.26 -6.13
C PRO A 113 1.63 4.35 -6.64
N GLY A 114 1.55 4.15 -7.96
CA GLY A 114 0.43 3.50 -8.66
C GLY A 114 -0.05 4.37 -9.81
N GLY A 115 -0.02 3.86 -10.99
CA GLY A 115 -0.20 4.42 -12.32
C GLY A 115 -1.16 5.57 -12.56
N THR A 116 -1.11 6.08 -13.76
CA THR A 116 -2.04 7.06 -14.34
C THR A 116 -3.50 6.58 -14.26
N PRO A 117 -4.46 7.45 -13.87
CA PRO A 117 -5.88 7.09 -13.91
C PRO A 117 -6.33 6.96 -15.37
N GLY A 118 -6.62 5.77 -15.81
CA GLY A 118 -7.03 5.54 -17.19
C GLY A 118 -7.74 4.24 -17.50
N GLY A 119 -8.07 3.41 -16.52
CA GLY A 119 -8.84 2.19 -16.76
C GLY A 119 -10.15 2.19 -15.98
N ALA A 120 -11.27 1.98 -16.67
CA ALA A 120 -12.55 1.75 -16.00
C ALA A 120 -12.46 0.51 -15.08
N PRO A 121 -13.12 0.52 -13.90
CA PRO A 121 -13.19 -0.66 -13.04
C PRO A 121 -13.82 -1.83 -13.83
N GLY A 122 -13.14 -2.95 -13.90
CA GLY A 122 -13.66 -4.17 -14.53
C GLY A 122 -13.15 -4.47 -15.92
N GLY A 123 -12.00 -3.93 -16.33
CA GLY A 123 -11.34 -4.37 -17.56
C GLY A 123 -10.83 -5.82 -17.44
N SER A 124 -11.28 -6.70 -18.35
CA SER A 124 -10.60 -7.97 -18.63
C SER A 124 -9.10 -7.74 -18.79
N SER A 125 -8.27 -8.76 -18.44
CA SER A 125 -6.84 -8.79 -18.77
C SER A 125 -6.60 -8.15 -20.13
N ALA A 126 -5.76 -7.13 -20.21
CA ALA A 126 -5.36 -6.57 -21.49
C ALA A 126 -4.81 -7.73 -22.35
N ASP A 127 -5.20 -7.74 -23.62
CA ASP A 127 -4.62 -8.69 -24.58
C ASP A 127 -3.19 -8.22 -24.88
N ILE A 128 -2.25 -8.63 -24.01
CA ILE A 128 -0.85 -8.22 -24.09
C ILE A 128 -0.09 -9.31 -24.84
N ASP A 129 0.54 -8.91 -25.94
CA ASP A 129 1.46 -9.75 -26.67
C ASP A 129 2.84 -9.73 -25.99
N TYR A 130 3.06 -10.71 -25.11
CA TYR A 130 4.32 -10.83 -24.40
C TYR A 130 5.43 -11.35 -25.30
N THR A 131 6.58 -10.69 -25.28
CA THR A 131 7.81 -11.11 -25.96
C THR A 131 8.97 -11.20 -24.98
N ALA A 132 9.93 -12.04 -25.25
CA ALA A 132 11.12 -12.20 -24.43
C ALA A 132 12.34 -12.59 -25.25
N SER A 133 13.51 -12.20 -24.76
CA SER A 133 14.79 -12.68 -25.34
C SER A 133 14.98 -14.19 -25.15
N VAL A 134 14.53 -14.71 -23.99
CA VAL A 134 14.46 -16.14 -23.71
C VAL A 134 13.09 -16.45 -23.11
N GLU A 135 12.42 -17.44 -23.65
CA GLU A 135 11.13 -17.92 -23.16
C GLU A 135 11.23 -19.39 -22.73
N ILE A 136 10.67 -19.71 -21.54
CA ILE A 136 10.55 -21.06 -21.01
C ILE A 136 9.07 -21.40 -20.94
N THR A 137 8.67 -22.45 -21.71
CA THR A 137 7.26 -22.85 -21.91
C THR A 137 6.97 -24.27 -21.41
N SER A 138 7.88 -24.88 -20.67
CA SER A 138 7.72 -26.21 -20.07
C SER A 138 8.66 -26.35 -18.87
N GLU A 139 8.53 -27.45 -18.11
CA GLU A 139 9.47 -27.82 -17.07
C GLU A 139 10.92 -27.64 -17.54
N ASP A 140 11.73 -26.95 -16.76
CA ASP A 140 13.13 -26.69 -17.08
C ASP A 140 13.96 -26.47 -15.80
N SER A 141 15.28 -26.72 -15.92
CA SER A 141 16.24 -26.45 -14.87
C SER A 141 17.52 -25.91 -15.48
N GLN A 142 17.80 -24.63 -15.22
CA GLN A 142 18.96 -23.92 -15.78
C GLN A 142 19.88 -23.40 -14.69
N SER A 143 21.20 -23.44 -14.92
CA SER A 143 22.21 -22.93 -14.01
C SER A 143 23.21 -22.07 -14.74
N ASP A 144 23.67 -20.98 -14.05
CA ASP A 144 24.74 -20.08 -14.51
C ASP A 144 24.47 -19.49 -15.91
N GLN A 145 23.18 -19.26 -16.25
CA GLN A 145 22.81 -18.71 -17.53
C GLN A 145 22.75 -17.17 -17.49
N THR A 146 22.97 -16.59 -18.67
CA THR A 146 22.81 -15.16 -18.88
C THR A 146 21.60 -14.89 -19.75
N TYR A 147 20.71 -14.02 -19.27
CA TYR A 147 19.51 -13.55 -19.97
C TYR A 147 19.63 -12.05 -20.17
N ALA A 148 19.46 -11.57 -21.37
CA ALA A 148 19.59 -10.14 -21.66
C ALA A 148 18.60 -9.68 -22.70
N SER A 149 17.94 -8.54 -22.47
CA SER A 149 17.15 -7.83 -23.47
C SER A 149 17.48 -6.35 -23.46
N THR A 150 17.57 -5.78 -24.66
CA THR A 150 17.72 -4.34 -24.90
C THR A 150 16.54 -3.76 -25.67
N THR A 151 15.51 -4.57 -25.88
CA THR A 151 14.34 -4.21 -26.68
C THR A 151 13.24 -3.71 -25.74
N ALA A 152 12.56 -2.64 -26.12
CA ALA A 152 11.37 -2.15 -25.43
C ALA A 152 10.26 -3.21 -25.46
N ASP A 153 9.48 -3.30 -24.37
CA ASP A 153 8.35 -4.22 -24.21
C ASP A 153 8.71 -5.72 -24.26
N GLU A 154 9.98 -6.07 -24.22
CA GLU A 154 10.50 -7.43 -24.23
C GLU A 154 11.13 -7.78 -22.87
N SER A 155 10.73 -8.85 -22.24
CA SER A 155 11.39 -9.38 -21.04
C SER A 155 12.76 -10.00 -21.38
N ALA A 156 13.71 -9.94 -20.45
CA ALA A 156 14.96 -10.67 -20.63
C ALA A 156 14.74 -12.18 -20.46
N LEU A 157 13.86 -12.56 -19.52
CA LEU A 157 13.40 -13.94 -19.29
C LEU A 157 11.90 -13.95 -19.05
N LEU A 158 11.16 -14.69 -19.87
CA LEU A 158 9.73 -15.00 -19.68
C LEU A 158 9.57 -16.48 -19.34
N ILE A 159 8.87 -16.76 -18.25
CA ILE A 159 8.47 -18.11 -17.86
C ILE A 159 6.94 -18.18 -17.94
N SER A 160 6.45 -18.87 -18.94
CA SER A 160 5.03 -18.95 -19.35
C SER A 160 4.65 -20.42 -19.50
N THR A 161 4.37 -21.09 -18.38
CA THR A 161 4.03 -22.51 -18.29
C THR A 161 3.27 -22.78 -16.99
N SER A 162 2.57 -23.88 -16.91
CA SER A 162 2.01 -24.38 -15.64
C SER A 162 2.95 -25.34 -14.90
N ASP A 163 4.16 -25.55 -15.41
CA ASP A 163 5.11 -26.51 -14.89
C ASP A 163 6.06 -25.87 -13.85
N GLU A 164 6.90 -26.70 -13.22
CA GLU A 164 7.97 -26.25 -12.33
C GLU A 164 9.20 -25.81 -13.13
N VAL A 165 9.76 -24.65 -12.78
CA VAL A 165 10.99 -24.12 -13.37
C VAL A 165 11.99 -23.77 -12.28
N THR A 166 13.25 -24.20 -12.47
CA THR A 166 14.34 -23.90 -11.54
C THR A 166 15.47 -23.13 -12.24
N ILE A 167 15.77 -21.95 -11.73
CA ILE A 167 16.85 -21.09 -12.24
C ILE A 167 17.87 -20.89 -11.13
N THR A 168 19.10 -21.33 -11.34
CA THR A 168 20.18 -21.21 -10.35
C THR A 168 21.25 -20.27 -10.87
N ASN A 169 21.65 -19.31 -10.02
CA ASN A 169 22.72 -18.35 -10.26
C ASN A 169 22.61 -17.62 -11.63
N PRO A 170 21.43 -17.03 -11.97
CA PRO A 170 21.26 -16.31 -13.22
C PRO A 170 22.00 -14.98 -13.23
N THR A 171 22.40 -14.53 -14.41
CA THR A 171 22.75 -13.13 -14.67
C THR A 171 21.71 -12.56 -15.60
N VAL A 172 20.85 -11.68 -15.09
CA VAL A 172 19.78 -11.04 -15.88
C VAL A 172 20.10 -9.56 -16.08
N THR A 173 20.03 -9.10 -17.32
CA THR A 173 20.19 -7.68 -17.65
C THR A 173 19.06 -7.23 -18.57
N LYS A 174 18.35 -6.19 -18.14
CA LYS A 174 17.28 -5.56 -18.91
C LYS A 174 17.61 -4.09 -19.14
N THR A 175 17.61 -3.68 -20.40
CA THR A 175 17.59 -2.29 -20.85
C THR A 175 16.54 -2.16 -21.95
N GLY A 176 16.20 -0.96 -22.36
CA GLY A 176 15.12 -0.75 -23.33
C GLY A 176 13.84 -0.37 -22.59
N ASP A 177 13.59 0.94 -22.59
CA ASP A 177 12.47 1.57 -21.91
C ASP A 177 11.14 1.15 -22.52
N SER A 178 10.11 1.03 -21.67
CA SER A 178 8.73 0.89 -22.08
C SER A 178 7.93 2.13 -21.69
N ASP A 179 7.06 2.57 -22.55
CA ASP A 179 6.02 3.55 -22.25
C ASP A 179 4.64 2.91 -21.96
N GLY A 180 4.65 1.59 -21.74
CA GLY A 180 3.44 0.79 -21.50
C GLY A 180 2.69 1.09 -20.21
N GLY A 181 3.26 1.91 -19.30
CA GLY A 181 2.59 2.40 -18.10
C GLY A 181 1.93 1.30 -17.26
N ASP A 182 0.60 1.26 -17.27
CA ASP A 182 -0.21 0.27 -16.56
C ASP A 182 0.08 -1.17 -16.98
N ASN A 183 0.42 -1.42 -18.24
CA ASN A 183 0.77 -2.77 -18.70
C ASN A 183 2.07 -3.26 -18.04
N CYS A 184 3.02 -2.37 -17.77
CA CYS A 184 4.23 -2.71 -17.04
C CYS A 184 3.95 -2.97 -15.55
N ASN A 185 3.07 -2.16 -14.94
CA ASN A 185 2.80 -2.22 -13.52
C ASN A 185 1.82 -3.32 -13.13
N PHE A 186 0.79 -3.58 -13.95
CA PHE A 186 -0.27 -4.53 -13.59
C PHE A 186 -0.05 -5.91 -14.17
N TYR A 187 0.60 -6.00 -15.33
CA TYR A 187 0.69 -7.26 -16.09
C TYR A 187 2.13 -7.70 -16.37
N GLY A 188 3.13 -6.93 -15.98
CA GLY A 188 4.54 -7.29 -16.08
C GLY A 188 5.17 -7.13 -17.47
N LEU A 189 4.54 -6.36 -18.37
CA LEU A 189 5.20 -6.00 -19.64
C LEU A 189 6.56 -5.39 -19.35
N ASN A 190 7.59 -5.73 -20.13
CA ASN A 190 8.95 -5.24 -20.01
C ASN A 190 9.74 -5.69 -18.76
N ALA A 191 9.19 -6.54 -17.88
CA ALA A 191 9.92 -6.99 -16.69
C ALA A 191 11.24 -7.69 -17.05
N ALA A 192 12.27 -7.54 -16.21
CA ALA A 192 13.53 -8.29 -16.43
C ALA A 192 13.30 -9.80 -16.37
N VAL A 193 12.51 -10.26 -15.36
CA VAL A 193 12.01 -11.63 -15.27
C VAL A 193 10.51 -11.58 -15.07
N LEU A 194 9.74 -12.16 -15.98
CA LEU A 194 8.28 -12.33 -15.88
C LEU A 194 7.93 -13.81 -15.70
N VAL A 195 7.14 -14.12 -14.67
CA VAL A 195 6.60 -15.47 -14.41
C VAL A 195 5.09 -15.40 -14.45
N LYS A 196 4.46 -16.29 -15.20
CA LYS A 196 3.00 -16.33 -15.43
C LYS A 196 2.49 -17.72 -15.80
N ASP A 197 1.18 -17.84 -16.02
CA ASP A 197 0.46 -19.03 -16.52
C ASP A 197 0.53 -20.25 -15.58
N GLY A 198 0.53 -19.99 -14.26
CA GLY A 198 0.46 -21.03 -13.24
C GLY A 198 1.81 -21.66 -12.87
N SER A 199 2.94 -21.12 -13.35
CA SER A 199 4.27 -21.67 -13.07
C SER A 199 4.61 -21.60 -11.59
N THR A 200 5.26 -22.64 -11.09
CA THR A 200 6.01 -22.62 -9.85
C THR A 200 7.50 -22.47 -10.17
N THR A 201 7.98 -21.24 -10.10
CA THR A 201 9.37 -20.90 -10.45
C THR A 201 10.23 -20.68 -9.21
N THR A 202 11.35 -21.40 -9.13
CA THR A 202 12.37 -21.21 -8.09
C THR A 202 13.61 -20.53 -8.67
N ILE A 203 13.98 -19.36 -8.13
CA ILE A 203 15.20 -18.63 -8.49
C ILE A 203 16.14 -18.64 -7.27
N THR A 204 17.40 -19.02 -7.43
CA THR A 204 18.36 -19.06 -6.33
C THR A 204 19.69 -18.47 -6.73
N GLY A 205 20.17 -17.49 -5.95
CA GLY A 205 21.43 -16.79 -6.22
C GLY A 205 21.39 -15.89 -7.44
N GLY A 206 22.56 -15.47 -7.89
CA GLY A 206 22.71 -14.65 -9.08
C GLY A 206 22.34 -13.17 -8.90
N ALA A 207 22.23 -12.48 -10.03
CA ALA A 207 21.95 -11.04 -10.08
C ALA A 207 20.96 -10.71 -11.20
N ILE A 208 19.99 -9.85 -10.87
CA ILE A 208 18.98 -9.33 -11.79
C ILE A 208 19.11 -7.81 -11.82
N THR A 209 19.42 -7.26 -12.97
CA THR A 209 19.65 -5.82 -13.14
C THR A 209 18.72 -5.27 -14.21
N SER A 210 18.03 -4.18 -13.90
CA SER A 210 17.21 -3.43 -14.85
C SER A 210 17.60 -1.95 -14.85
N ASP A 211 17.97 -1.43 -16.02
CA ASP A 211 18.22 -0.02 -16.28
C ASP A 211 17.29 0.45 -17.41
N ALA A 212 15.99 0.34 -17.15
CA ALA A 212 14.95 0.70 -18.10
C ALA A 212 13.66 1.12 -17.40
N ASP A 213 12.94 2.09 -17.96
CA ASP A 213 11.62 2.50 -17.50
C ASP A 213 10.60 1.37 -17.73
N GLY A 214 9.70 1.14 -16.76
CA GLY A 214 8.68 0.10 -16.79
C GLY A 214 9.22 -1.33 -16.65
N ALA A 215 10.49 -1.50 -16.25
CA ALA A 215 11.13 -2.81 -16.20
C ALA A 215 11.37 -3.29 -14.76
N ASN A 216 10.33 -3.87 -14.16
CA ASN A 216 10.42 -4.49 -12.83
C ASN A 216 11.47 -5.61 -12.80
N GLY A 217 12.14 -5.80 -11.65
CA GLY A 217 13.17 -6.82 -11.51
C GLY A 217 12.62 -8.24 -11.67
N VAL A 218 11.75 -8.68 -10.75
CA VAL A 218 11.04 -9.97 -10.84
C VAL A 218 9.55 -9.73 -10.70
N PHE A 219 8.78 -10.23 -11.64
CA PHE A 219 7.35 -10.05 -11.71
C PHE A 219 6.61 -11.39 -11.66
N SER A 220 5.74 -11.59 -10.67
CA SER A 220 4.82 -12.72 -10.55
C SER A 220 3.41 -12.27 -10.94
N TYR A 221 2.91 -12.70 -12.10
CA TYR A 221 1.59 -12.35 -12.60
C TYR A 221 0.65 -13.57 -12.59
N GLY A 222 -0.34 -13.55 -11.71
CA GLY A 222 -1.28 -14.65 -11.51
C GLY A 222 -2.49 -14.66 -12.45
N GLY A 223 -2.43 -13.96 -13.58
CA GLY A 223 -3.44 -14.05 -14.65
C GLY A 223 -4.73 -13.26 -14.40
N ASN A 224 -4.98 -12.74 -13.20
CA ASN A 224 -6.16 -11.94 -12.89
C ASN A 224 -5.86 -10.45 -13.03
N GLY A 225 -6.32 -9.84 -14.11
CA GLY A 225 -6.13 -8.42 -14.37
C GLY A 225 -7.19 -7.49 -13.75
N GLY A 226 -8.10 -8.06 -12.93
CA GLY A 226 -9.29 -7.35 -12.47
C GLY A 226 -9.17 -6.78 -11.05
N GLN A 227 -9.96 -7.33 -10.12
CA GLN A 227 -10.17 -6.80 -8.79
C GLN A 227 -9.35 -7.54 -7.74
N ASN A 228 -9.07 -6.87 -6.62
CA ASN A 228 -8.46 -7.47 -5.44
C ASN A 228 -9.26 -8.68 -4.93
N GLY A 229 -8.54 -9.66 -4.36
CA GLY A 229 -9.15 -10.84 -3.76
C GLY A 229 -9.65 -11.89 -4.74
N ALA A 230 -9.49 -11.70 -6.05
CA ALA A 230 -9.74 -12.76 -7.02
C ALA A 230 -8.60 -13.79 -7.00
N SER A 231 -8.96 -15.06 -7.21
CA SER A 231 -7.96 -16.13 -7.24
C SER A 231 -7.08 -16.02 -8.48
N GLY A 232 -5.77 -16.11 -8.27
CA GLY A 232 -4.81 -16.27 -9.37
C GLY A 232 -4.88 -17.65 -10.03
N ASP A 233 -4.07 -17.82 -11.06
CA ASP A 233 -3.93 -19.06 -11.84
C ASP A 233 -3.00 -20.10 -11.19
N GLY A 234 -2.40 -19.78 -10.05
CA GLY A 234 -1.42 -20.61 -9.34
C GLY A 234 0.03 -20.18 -9.52
N THR A 235 0.28 -19.13 -10.30
CA THR A 235 1.64 -18.59 -10.50
C THR A 235 2.30 -18.29 -9.16
N THR A 236 3.47 -18.91 -8.94
CA THR A 236 4.23 -18.82 -7.70
C THR A 236 5.73 -18.61 -8.00
N VAL A 237 6.31 -17.58 -7.42
CA VAL A 237 7.75 -17.32 -7.46
C VAL A 237 8.36 -17.60 -6.09
N ILE A 238 9.40 -18.41 -6.05
CA ILE A 238 10.23 -18.67 -4.86
C ILE A 238 11.63 -18.16 -5.19
N ILE A 239 12.05 -17.06 -4.55
CA ILE A 239 13.33 -16.43 -4.86
C ILE A 239 14.21 -16.34 -3.61
N ARG A 240 15.51 -16.68 -3.74
CA ARG A 240 16.42 -16.79 -2.60
C ARG A 240 17.82 -16.26 -2.93
N ASP A 241 18.45 -15.62 -1.96
CA ASP A 241 19.88 -15.24 -2.03
C ASP A 241 20.24 -14.48 -3.32
N THR A 242 19.30 -13.71 -3.87
CA THR A 242 19.41 -13.03 -5.18
C THR A 242 19.57 -11.53 -4.98
N ALA A 243 20.48 -10.92 -5.73
CA ALA A 243 20.62 -9.47 -5.81
C ALA A 243 19.73 -8.90 -6.93
N ILE A 244 18.91 -7.89 -6.63
CA ILE A 244 18.03 -7.22 -7.60
C ILE A 244 18.33 -5.72 -7.57
N THR A 245 18.66 -5.14 -8.72
CA THR A 245 18.89 -3.70 -8.85
C THR A 245 18.07 -3.14 -10.01
N THR A 246 17.23 -2.13 -9.75
CA THR A 246 16.47 -1.42 -10.77
C THR A 246 16.72 0.09 -10.69
N THR A 247 16.86 0.76 -11.84
CA THR A 247 17.16 2.20 -11.89
C THR A 247 16.10 2.99 -12.67
N GLY A 248 15.32 2.35 -13.52
CA GLY A 248 14.26 3.00 -14.31
C GLY A 248 13.04 3.40 -13.49
N ASN A 249 12.25 4.34 -14.02
CA ASN A 249 10.97 4.73 -13.44
C ASN A 249 9.92 3.63 -13.63
N GLY A 250 9.03 3.44 -12.66
CA GLY A 250 8.04 2.36 -12.70
C GLY A 250 8.67 0.96 -12.67
N SER A 251 9.87 0.83 -12.11
CA SER A 251 10.67 -0.40 -12.15
C SER A 251 10.94 -0.87 -10.72
N GLY A 252 9.95 -1.51 -10.10
CA GLY A 252 10.06 -2.08 -8.76
C GLY A 252 11.04 -3.26 -8.67
N GLY A 253 11.38 -3.67 -7.45
CA GLY A 253 12.28 -4.80 -7.19
C GLY A 253 11.58 -6.14 -7.42
N ILE A 254 10.79 -6.60 -6.44
CA ILE A 254 9.88 -7.74 -6.59
C ILE A 254 8.44 -7.22 -6.70
N MET A 255 7.73 -7.75 -7.67
CA MET A 255 6.39 -7.32 -8.02
C MET A 255 5.45 -8.52 -8.11
N THR A 256 4.26 -8.40 -7.50
CA THR A 256 3.26 -9.48 -7.51
C THR A 256 1.88 -8.90 -7.78
N THR A 257 1.23 -9.38 -8.83
CA THR A 257 -0.10 -8.91 -9.23
C THR A 257 -0.97 -10.06 -9.73
N GLY A 258 -2.24 -9.75 -9.99
CA GLY A 258 -3.15 -10.68 -10.65
C GLY A 258 -3.42 -11.96 -9.86
N GLY A 259 -3.28 -11.95 -8.55
CA GLY A 259 -3.43 -13.13 -7.70
C GLY A 259 -2.21 -14.05 -7.66
N GLY A 260 -1.04 -13.61 -8.16
CA GLY A 260 0.22 -14.33 -8.02
C GLY A 260 0.69 -14.44 -6.58
N VAL A 261 1.69 -15.28 -6.34
CA VAL A 261 2.31 -15.46 -5.02
C VAL A 261 3.82 -15.37 -5.14
N THR A 262 4.44 -14.63 -4.23
CA THR A 262 5.90 -14.55 -4.15
C THR A 262 6.39 -14.90 -2.75
N TYR A 263 7.36 -15.80 -2.67
CA TYR A 263 8.14 -16.12 -1.48
C TYR A 263 9.58 -15.65 -1.70
N ALA A 264 10.02 -14.66 -0.93
CA ALA A 264 11.35 -14.06 -1.04
C ALA A 264 12.17 -14.34 0.23
N TYR A 265 13.38 -14.80 0.07
CA TYR A 265 14.26 -15.15 1.19
C TYR A 265 15.64 -14.54 1.00
N ASP A 266 16.09 -13.76 1.99
CA ASP A 266 17.45 -13.20 2.06
C ASP A 266 17.87 -12.47 0.77
N LEU A 267 16.99 -11.63 0.19
CA LEU A 267 17.29 -10.85 -1.01
C LEU A 267 18.06 -9.57 -0.67
N ASP A 268 18.86 -9.08 -1.62
CA ASP A 268 19.42 -7.73 -1.62
C ASP A 268 18.77 -6.92 -2.78
N VAL A 269 17.79 -6.10 -2.44
CA VAL A 269 16.99 -5.35 -3.41
C VAL A 269 17.28 -3.87 -3.30
N THR A 270 17.68 -3.25 -4.40
CA THR A 270 17.87 -1.80 -4.51
C THR A 270 17.11 -1.25 -5.71
N THR A 271 16.21 -0.29 -5.48
CA THR A 271 15.50 0.44 -6.53
C THR A 271 15.84 1.92 -6.48
N SER A 272 15.89 2.60 -7.63
CA SER A 272 16.30 4.03 -7.69
C SER A 272 15.37 4.90 -8.50
N GLY A 273 14.51 4.33 -9.34
CA GLY A 273 13.57 5.07 -10.17
C GLY A 273 12.39 5.64 -9.39
N ARG A 274 11.68 6.58 -10.00
CA ARG A 274 10.39 7.07 -9.48
C ARG A 274 9.33 5.97 -9.56
N SER A 275 8.43 5.90 -8.60
CA SER A 275 7.34 4.90 -8.52
C SER A 275 7.85 3.46 -8.61
N SER A 276 8.99 3.19 -7.95
CA SER A 276 9.74 1.93 -8.02
C SER A 276 9.96 1.38 -6.62
N ALA A 277 8.90 0.92 -5.96
CA ALA A 277 9.00 0.31 -4.63
C ALA A 277 9.84 -0.96 -4.66
N ALA A 278 10.57 -1.25 -3.57
CA ALA A 278 11.41 -2.44 -3.50
C ALA A 278 10.58 -3.73 -3.39
N ILE A 279 9.48 -3.69 -2.64
CA ILE A 279 8.45 -4.75 -2.56
C ILE A 279 7.13 -4.13 -2.97
N ARG A 280 6.46 -4.72 -3.97
CA ARG A 280 5.24 -4.11 -4.50
C ARG A 280 4.20 -5.14 -4.89
N THR A 281 2.95 -4.81 -4.60
CA THR A 281 1.76 -5.40 -5.24
C THR A 281 1.01 -4.31 -5.99
N ASP A 282 0.22 -4.70 -6.98
CA ASP A 282 -0.64 -3.78 -7.73
C ASP A 282 -1.94 -4.49 -8.11
N ARG A 283 -2.71 -3.91 -9.02
CA ARG A 283 -4.05 -4.36 -9.42
C ARG A 283 -4.15 -5.87 -9.60
N GLY A 284 -5.27 -6.44 -9.17
CA GLY A 284 -5.57 -7.87 -9.28
C GLY A 284 -5.18 -8.66 -8.03
N GLY A 285 -4.62 -8.01 -7.03
CA GLY A 285 -4.24 -8.68 -5.79
C GLY A 285 -3.02 -9.59 -5.93
N GLY A 286 -2.79 -10.36 -4.89
CA GLY A 286 -1.67 -11.30 -4.77
C GLY A 286 -1.21 -11.41 -3.33
N THR A 287 -0.19 -12.22 -3.10
CA THR A 287 0.39 -12.37 -1.77
C THR A 287 1.92 -12.40 -1.84
N VAL A 288 2.57 -11.62 -0.99
CA VAL A 288 4.03 -11.59 -0.89
C VAL A 288 4.44 -11.99 0.51
N PHE A 289 5.33 -12.97 0.61
CA PHE A 289 6.00 -13.39 1.84
C PHE A 289 7.49 -13.13 1.71
N VAL A 290 8.03 -12.37 2.67
CA VAL A 290 9.46 -12.04 2.74
C VAL A 290 10.01 -12.53 4.08
N ASP A 291 11.14 -13.21 4.07
CA ASP A 291 11.88 -13.58 5.29
C ASP A 291 13.38 -13.29 5.10
N GLY A 292 13.89 -12.32 5.84
CA GLY A 292 15.26 -11.84 5.73
C GLY A 292 15.51 -10.89 4.56
N GLY A 293 16.76 -10.47 4.44
CA GLY A 293 17.23 -9.62 3.35
C GLY A 293 17.19 -8.12 3.62
N THR A 294 17.61 -7.36 2.62
CA THR A 294 17.64 -5.89 2.63
C THR A 294 16.91 -5.35 1.40
N TYR A 295 15.99 -4.41 1.65
CA TYR A 295 15.15 -3.81 0.61
C TYR A 295 15.27 -2.30 0.70
N THR A 296 15.92 -1.69 -0.27
CA THR A 296 16.22 -0.26 -0.30
C THR A 296 15.56 0.40 -1.50
N SER A 297 14.78 1.45 -1.27
CA SER A 297 14.27 2.34 -2.31
C SER A 297 14.88 3.74 -2.20
N ASN A 298 15.26 4.32 -3.35
CA ASN A 298 15.90 5.62 -3.44
C ASN A 298 15.11 6.63 -4.28
N GLY A 299 13.99 6.22 -4.85
CA GLY A 299 13.20 7.03 -5.76
C GLY A 299 12.12 7.86 -5.08
N LEU A 300 11.66 8.91 -5.76
CA LEU A 300 10.50 9.67 -5.36
C LEU A 300 9.22 8.85 -5.59
N GLY A 301 8.29 8.83 -4.62
CA GLY A 301 7.09 8.01 -4.69
C GLY A 301 7.41 6.53 -4.77
N SER A 302 8.52 6.12 -4.14
CA SER A 302 9.02 4.76 -4.14
C SER A 302 9.19 4.31 -2.69
N PRO A 303 8.13 3.90 -2.01
CA PRO A 303 8.23 3.36 -0.67
C PRO A 303 9.07 2.07 -0.66
N ALA A 304 9.57 1.66 0.50
CA ALA A 304 10.19 0.34 0.60
C ALA A 304 9.16 -0.77 0.33
N ILE A 305 7.90 -0.57 0.80
CA ILE A 305 6.78 -1.48 0.54
C ILE A 305 5.55 -0.69 0.07
N TYR A 306 4.97 -1.11 -1.05
CA TYR A 306 3.67 -0.61 -1.54
C TYR A 306 2.68 -1.77 -1.68
N SER A 307 1.54 -1.67 -1.00
CA SER A 307 0.52 -2.73 -0.99
C SER A 307 -0.83 -2.27 -1.52
N THR A 308 -1.29 -2.98 -2.53
CA THR A 308 -2.69 -3.07 -2.96
C THR A 308 -3.20 -4.51 -2.80
N ALA A 309 -2.58 -5.31 -1.92
CA ALA A 309 -2.92 -6.70 -1.67
C ALA A 309 -2.47 -7.13 -0.27
N GLU A 310 -1.88 -8.30 -0.11
CA GLU A 310 -1.42 -8.86 1.16
C GLU A 310 0.10 -9.04 1.15
N ILE A 311 0.81 -8.37 2.06
CA ILE A 311 2.27 -8.44 2.16
C ILE A 311 2.68 -8.77 3.61
N HIS A 312 3.46 -9.83 3.76
CA HIS A 312 4.04 -10.27 5.03
C HIS A 312 5.57 -10.22 4.94
N VAL A 313 6.20 -9.49 5.86
CA VAL A 313 7.66 -9.35 5.91
C VAL A 313 8.16 -9.70 7.31
N ALA A 314 9.15 -10.56 7.39
CA ALA A 314 9.80 -10.93 8.64
C ALA A 314 11.33 -10.80 8.53
N ASN A 315 11.99 -10.42 9.64
CA ASN A 315 13.44 -10.41 9.80
C ASN A 315 14.21 -9.58 8.76
N ALA A 316 13.59 -8.57 8.16
CA ALA A 316 14.16 -7.82 7.04
C ALA A 316 14.56 -6.40 7.45
N THR A 317 15.53 -5.84 6.71
CA THR A 317 15.89 -4.43 6.74
C THR A 317 15.21 -3.71 5.57
N LEU A 318 14.39 -2.71 5.89
CA LEU A 318 13.58 -1.96 4.96
C LEU A 318 14.00 -0.48 4.99
N VAL A 319 14.40 0.08 3.87
CA VAL A 319 14.90 1.46 3.80
C VAL A 319 14.24 2.22 2.65
N SER A 320 13.63 3.36 2.95
CA SER A 320 13.22 4.33 1.95
C SER A 320 13.96 5.65 2.16
N ASN A 321 14.66 6.12 1.13
CA ASN A 321 15.53 7.28 1.23
C ASN A 321 14.91 8.60 0.74
N LEU A 322 13.80 8.56 0.00
CA LEU A 322 13.12 9.74 -0.53
C LEU A 322 11.59 9.71 -0.44
N SER A 323 11.04 8.64 0.09
CA SER A 323 9.60 8.40 0.11
C SER A 323 9.18 7.84 1.47
N GLU A 324 7.92 7.49 1.59
CA GLU A 324 7.35 6.70 2.66
C GLU A 324 8.11 5.38 2.83
N GLY A 325 8.15 4.83 4.03
CA GLY A 325 8.63 3.46 4.24
C GLY A 325 7.62 2.45 3.74
N VAL A 326 6.35 2.73 4.04
CA VAL A 326 5.22 1.85 3.71
C VAL A 326 4.05 2.69 3.18
N CYS A 327 3.43 2.21 2.11
CA CYS A 327 2.12 2.68 1.63
C CYS A 327 1.14 1.52 1.56
N ILE A 328 -0.07 1.72 2.12
CA ILE A 328 -1.19 0.77 2.01
C ILE A 328 -2.36 1.48 1.36
N GLU A 329 -2.82 0.95 0.24
CA GLU A 329 -3.96 1.49 -0.49
C GLU A 329 -5.18 0.57 -0.37
N GLY A 330 -6.31 1.15 0.03
CA GLY A 330 -7.60 0.44 0.09
C GLY A 330 -7.68 -0.65 1.16
N LEU A 331 -8.51 -1.65 0.91
CA LEU A 331 -8.75 -2.78 1.82
C LEU A 331 -7.59 -3.77 1.87
N ASN A 332 -6.37 -3.33 1.99
CA ASN A 332 -5.19 -4.17 1.86
C ASN A 332 -4.37 -4.20 3.15
N SER A 333 -3.35 -5.05 3.19
CA SER A 333 -2.63 -5.29 4.43
C SER A 333 -1.13 -5.39 4.27
N ILE A 334 -0.43 -4.95 5.33
CA ILE A 334 1.00 -5.21 5.54
C ILE A 334 1.19 -5.69 6.97
N GLU A 335 1.93 -6.79 7.11
CA GLU A 335 2.39 -7.30 8.39
C GLU A 335 3.92 -7.34 8.43
N LEU A 336 4.52 -6.68 9.43
CA LEU A 336 5.95 -6.65 9.68
C LEU A 336 6.25 -7.36 11.01
N THR A 337 7.16 -8.33 10.99
CA THR A 337 7.59 -9.06 12.19
C THR A 337 9.10 -9.01 12.33
N ASP A 338 9.59 -8.47 13.46
CA ASP A 338 11.03 -8.33 13.74
C ASP A 338 11.81 -7.66 12.58
N CYS A 339 11.21 -6.63 11.96
CA CYS A 339 11.79 -5.85 10.88
C CYS A 339 12.40 -4.54 11.38
N ASP A 340 13.46 -4.08 10.70
CA ASP A 340 14.02 -2.75 10.88
C ASP A 340 13.63 -1.87 9.70
N LEU A 341 12.67 -0.95 9.94
CA LEU A 341 12.16 -0.01 8.93
C LEU A 341 12.70 1.39 9.16
N THR A 342 13.32 1.97 8.14
CA THR A 342 13.73 3.39 8.12
C THR A 342 13.08 4.11 6.95
N ALA A 343 12.39 5.21 7.22
CA ALA A 343 11.78 6.07 6.22
C ALA A 343 12.33 7.50 6.28
N ASN A 344 12.61 8.06 5.12
CA ASN A 344 13.12 9.44 4.97
C ASN A 344 12.33 10.15 3.86
N ASN A 345 11.03 10.33 4.07
CA ASN A 345 10.16 11.01 3.13
C ASN A 345 10.48 12.51 3.14
N THR A 346 11.06 13.03 2.06
CA THR A 346 11.51 14.43 1.98
C THR A 346 10.71 15.27 1.00
N LYS A 347 9.83 14.65 0.23
CA LYS A 347 9.04 15.35 -0.79
C LYS A 347 7.72 14.62 -1.04
N CYS A 348 6.62 15.35 -0.90
CA CYS A 348 5.30 14.85 -1.27
C CYS A 348 5.26 14.40 -2.73
N ASN A 349 4.53 13.32 -3.00
CA ASN A 349 4.33 12.75 -4.32
C ASN A 349 2.83 12.62 -4.64
N GLY A 350 2.46 12.77 -5.92
CA GLY A 350 1.07 12.71 -6.33
C GLY A 350 0.19 13.75 -5.62
N ASN A 351 -0.90 13.28 -5.03
CA ASN A 351 -1.85 14.12 -4.30
C ASN A 351 -1.49 14.33 -2.82
N ALA A 352 -0.45 13.64 -2.30
CA ALA A 352 -0.01 13.78 -0.93
C ALA A 352 0.39 15.22 -0.62
N THR A 353 -0.08 15.74 0.50
CA THR A 353 0.31 17.05 1.04
C THR A 353 1.05 16.94 2.37
N PHE A 354 1.18 15.75 2.91
CA PHE A 354 1.93 15.41 4.11
C PHE A 354 3.19 14.62 3.76
N LEU A 355 4.15 14.67 4.67
CA LEU A 355 5.31 13.77 4.71
C LEU A 355 5.09 12.79 5.85
N ASP A 356 5.35 11.53 5.62
CA ASP A 356 5.13 10.47 6.62
C ASP A 356 6.00 9.24 6.37
N SER A 357 6.06 8.34 7.34
CA SER A 357 6.74 7.05 7.21
C SER A 357 5.81 5.92 6.81
N ILE A 358 4.59 5.92 7.36
CA ILE A 358 3.57 4.93 7.06
C ILE A 358 2.33 5.67 6.59
N MET A 359 2.05 5.54 5.30
CA MET A 359 0.86 6.11 4.68
C MET A 359 -0.22 5.06 4.49
N ILE A 360 -1.41 5.31 5.00
CA ILE A 360 -2.59 4.44 4.82
C ILE A 360 -3.70 5.27 4.21
N TYR A 361 -4.10 4.93 3.00
CA TYR A 361 -4.99 5.78 2.23
C TYR A 361 -5.85 5.00 1.23
N GLN A 362 -6.84 5.67 0.69
CA GLN A 362 -7.56 5.23 -0.52
C GLN A 362 -7.31 6.25 -1.61
N SER A 363 -6.76 5.81 -2.73
CA SER A 363 -6.65 6.66 -3.92
C SER A 363 -7.98 6.74 -4.67
N MET A 364 -8.02 7.57 -5.69
CA MET A 364 -9.15 7.66 -6.61
C MET A 364 -8.88 6.92 -7.93
N SER A 365 -7.75 6.19 -8.02
CA SER A 365 -7.32 5.48 -9.24
C SER A 365 -8.19 4.23 -9.53
N GLY A 366 -8.76 3.62 -8.49
CA GLY A 366 -9.45 2.33 -8.59
C GLY A 366 -8.51 1.13 -8.68
N ASP A 367 -7.24 1.29 -8.32
CA ASP A 367 -6.26 0.20 -8.32
C ASP A 367 -6.45 -0.74 -7.12
N ALA A 368 -7.05 -0.24 -6.05
CA ALA A 368 -7.43 -1.01 -4.88
C ALA A 368 -8.91 -0.82 -4.54
N ASP A 369 -9.58 -1.90 -4.11
CA ASP A 369 -10.94 -1.83 -3.60
C ASP A 369 -10.99 -1.06 -2.27
N SER A 370 -12.07 -0.30 -2.07
CA SER A 370 -12.29 0.42 -0.82
C SER A 370 -12.65 -0.54 0.32
N GLY A 371 -12.11 -0.28 1.49
CA GLY A 371 -12.38 -1.09 2.67
C GLY A 371 -11.52 -0.69 3.86
N THR A 372 -11.34 -1.59 4.81
CA THR A 372 -10.48 -1.37 5.96
C THR A 372 -9.06 -1.81 5.65
N SER A 373 -8.13 -0.87 5.73
CA SER A 373 -6.70 -1.12 5.58
C SER A 373 -6.11 -1.65 6.89
N HIS A 374 -5.14 -2.55 6.83
CA HIS A 374 -4.49 -3.11 8.01
C HIS A 374 -2.97 -2.95 7.96
N PHE A 375 -2.41 -2.33 8.98
CA PHE A 375 -0.98 -2.32 9.26
C PHE A 375 -0.71 -2.99 10.60
N THR A 376 0.12 -4.01 10.60
CA THR A 376 0.53 -4.70 11.82
C THR A 376 2.05 -4.72 11.90
N MET A 377 2.61 -4.32 13.05
CA MET A 377 4.04 -4.47 13.31
C MET A 377 4.28 -5.03 14.72
N THR A 378 5.05 -6.12 14.75
CA THR A 378 5.41 -6.83 15.98
C THR A 378 6.92 -6.93 16.10
N GLY A 379 7.48 -6.43 17.20
CA GLY A 379 8.93 -6.39 17.39
C GLY A 379 9.64 -5.42 16.43
N GLY A 380 10.97 -5.52 16.35
CA GLY A 380 11.79 -4.72 15.45
C GLY A 380 11.81 -3.21 15.76
N SER A 381 12.15 -2.41 14.75
CA SER A 381 12.27 -0.96 14.87
C SER A 381 11.65 -0.20 13.70
N LEU A 382 11.08 0.99 13.99
CA LEU A 382 10.57 1.96 13.03
C LEU A 382 11.24 3.31 13.26
N THR A 383 12.07 3.75 12.31
CA THR A 383 12.73 5.06 12.34
C THR A 383 12.09 6.00 11.33
N ASN A 384 11.43 7.03 11.82
CA ASN A 384 10.91 8.15 11.05
C ASN A 384 11.92 9.30 11.04
N LYS A 385 12.39 9.72 9.87
CA LYS A 385 13.33 10.84 9.74
C LYS A 385 12.65 12.16 9.45
N ASN A 386 11.51 12.14 8.75
CA ASN A 386 10.77 13.35 8.39
C ASN A 386 9.26 13.12 8.41
N GLY A 387 8.51 14.17 8.74
CA GLY A 387 7.05 14.14 8.73
C GLY A 387 6.46 13.34 9.89
N HIS A 388 5.32 12.76 9.67
CA HIS A 388 4.57 12.01 10.66
C HIS A 388 5.01 10.53 10.67
N VAL A 389 4.91 9.86 11.82
CA VAL A 389 5.21 8.41 11.84
C VAL A 389 4.12 7.65 11.09
N PHE A 390 2.85 7.97 11.36
CA PHE A 390 1.68 7.42 10.66
C PHE A 390 0.80 8.53 10.12
N HIS A 391 0.30 8.36 8.90
CA HIS A 391 -0.71 9.22 8.30
C HIS A 391 -1.85 8.40 7.73
N VAL A 392 -3.11 8.73 8.12
CA VAL A 392 -4.32 8.06 7.64
C VAL A 392 -5.23 9.08 6.97
N THR A 393 -5.58 8.82 5.72
CA THR A 393 -6.46 9.69 4.95
C THR A 393 -7.36 8.92 4.00
N ASN A 394 -8.57 9.38 3.81
CA ASN A 394 -9.55 8.88 2.83
C ASN A 394 -9.87 7.38 2.96
N THR A 395 -9.62 6.75 4.10
CA THR A 395 -9.84 5.31 4.35
C THR A 395 -10.21 5.05 5.81
N ASN A 396 -10.59 3.81 6.11
CA ASN A 396 -10.67 3.27 7.45
C ASN A 396 -9.44 2.38 7.69
N ALA A 397 -8.62 2.70 8.69
CA ALA A 397 -7.37 2.01 8.98
C ALA A 397 -7.37 1.34 10.36
N VAL A 398 -6.79 0.16 10.43
CA VAL A 398 -6.44 -0.51 11.70
C VAL A 398 -4.93 -0.66 11.76
N ILE A 399 -4.33 0.03 12.74
CA ILE A 399 -2.90 -0.04 13.04
C ILE A 399 -2.73 -0.84 14.32
N THR A 400 -1.93 -1.90 14.28
CA THR A 400 -1.63 -2.76 15.44
C THR A 400 -0.13 -2.80 15.69
N LEU A 401 0.27 -2.42 16.91
CA LEU A 401 1.67 -2.35 17.31
C LEU A 401 1.91 -3.16 18.58
N GLU A 402 2.92 -4.02 18.56
CA GLU A 402 3.33 -4.81 19.72
C GLU A 402 4.86 -4.84 19.86
N GLY A 403 5.38 -4.20 20.91
CA GLY A 403 6.81 -4.25 21.25
C GLY A 403 7.73 -3.59 20.23
N VAL A 404 7.23 -2.69 19.39
CA VAL A 404 8.00 -1.99 18.35
C VAL A 404 8.80 -0.85 18.98
N THR A 405 10.09 -0.73 18.62
CA THR A 405 10.91 0.42 18.96
C THR A 405 10.69 1.54 17.94
N ILE A 406 9.92 2.57 18.30
CA ILE A 406 9.67 3.71 17.41
C ILE A 406 10.63 4.84 17.75
N THR A 407 11.38 5.31 16.75
CA THR A 407 12.25 6.49 16.81
C THR A 407 11.72 7.55 15.85
N ASN A 408 11.27 8.68 16.38
CA ASN A 408 10.85 9.81 15.57
C ASN A 408 11.92 10.93 15.64
N GLU A 409 12.65 11.10 14.54
CA GLU A 409 13.70 12.12 14.43
C GLU A 409 13.14 13.48 13.96
N ASN A 410 11.86 13.53 13.55
CA ASN A 410 11.23 14.79 13.14
C ASN A 410 10.96 15.69 14.35
N ALA A 411 11.30 16.97 14.22
CA ALA A 411 11.21 17.95 15.31
C ALA A 411 9.77 18.21 15.78
N ASP A 412 8.78 18.06 14.89
CA ASP A 412 7.36 18.25 15.22
C ASP A 412 6.81 17.10 16.05
N ASN A 413 7.52 15.98 16.05
CA ASN A 413 7.24 14.78 16.84
C ASN A 413 5.77 14.33 16.76
N ILE A 414 5.23 14.23 15.53
CA ILE A 414 3.86 13.76 15.30
C ILE A 414 3.90 12.23 15.12
N LEU A 415 3.22 11.52 16.02
CA LEU A 415 3.09 10.08 15.99
C LEU A 415 2.05 9.62 14.94
N LEU A 416 0.88 10.25 14.95
CA LEU A 416 -0.22 9.88 14.07
C LEU A 416 -0.99 11.14 13.66
N SER A 417 -1.33 11.21 12.38
CA SER A 417 -2.35 12.14 11.90
C SER A 417 -3.48 11.38 11.18
N VAL A 418 -4.72 11.79 11.46
CA VAL A 418 -5.93 11.29 10.81
C VAL A 418 -6.70 12.50 10.32
N CYS A 419 -6.62 12.79 9.02
CA CYS A 419 -7.21 14.02 8.48
C CYS A 419 -7.35 13.95 6.96
N ASP A 420 -8.06 14.95 6.42
CA ASP A 420 -8.13 15.18 4.98
C ASP A 420 -6.75 15.44 4.40
N ASP A 421 -6.49 14.90 3.22
CA ASP A 421 -5.32 15.14 2.39
C ASP A 421 -5.77 15.32 0.92
N GLY A 422 -4.90 15.10 -0.04
CA GLY A 422 -5.20 15.29 -1.47
C GLY A 422 -6.17 14.28 -2.09
N TRP A 423 -6.75 13.38 -1.31
CA TRP A 423 -7.74 12.39 -1.76
C TRP A 423 -9.11 12.67 -1.15
N SER A 424 -10.16 12.17 -1.79
CA SER A 424 -11.53 12.37 -1.37
C SER A 424 -12.44 11.21 -1.76
N GLY A 425 -13.59 11.11 -1.09
CA GLY A 425 -14.62 10.10 -1.36
C GLY A 425 -14.72 9.01 -0.30
N GLY A 426 -13.72 8.86 0.57
CA GLY A 426 -13.71 7.96 1.71
C GLY A 426 -13.87 8.69 3.05
N SER A 427 -13.67 7.97 4.14
CA SER A 427 -13.62 8.49 5.51
C SER A 427 -12.17 8.65 5.96
N ASN A 428 -11.95 9.46 7.01
CA ASN A 428 -10.68 9.53 7.72
C ASN A 428 -10.88 8.88 9.08
N GLU A 429 -10.75 7.55 9.12
CA GLU A 429 -10.98 6.77 10.33
C GLU A 429 -9.77 5.91 10.66
N ALA A 430 -9.37 5.89 11.92
CA ALA A 430 -8.28 5.05 12.39
C ALA A 430 -8.60 4.36 13.71
N THR A 431 -8.14 3.13 13.83
CA THR A 431 -8.01 2.42 15.10
C THR A 431 -6.53 2.12 15.32
N LEU A 432 -5.95 2.66 16.41
CA LEU A 432 -4.59 2.35 16.84
C LEU A 432 -4.64 1.44 18.07
N ASN A 433 -4.24 0.20 17.89
CA ASN A 433 -4.10 -0.79 18.96
C ASN A 433 -2.63 -0.91 19.37
N ALA A 434 -2.33 -0.62 20.63
CA ALA A 434 -1.01 -0.72 21.22
C ALA A 434 -1.03 -1.77 22.34
N SER A 435 -0.24 -2.82 22.18
CA SER A 435 -0.09 -3.92 23.15
C SER A 435 1.38 -4.01 23.57
N ALA A 436 1.66 -3.90 24.86
CA ALA A 436 3.02 -3.87 25.40
C ALA A 436 3.93 -2.87 24.66
N GLN A 437 3.35 -1.72 24.26
CA GLN A 437 3.93 -0.76 23.32
C GLN A 437 4.21 0.59 24.00
N LYS A 438 5.33 1.20 23.66
CA LYS A 438 5.62 2.59 24.01
C LYS A 438 5.32 3.50 22.84
N LEU A 439 4.45 4.47 23.04
CA LEU A 439 4.11 5.50 22.08
C LEU A 439 4.58 6.86 22.58
N SER A 440 5.16 7.67 21.71
CA SER A 440 5.58 9.04 22.02
C SER A 440 5.27 9.98 20.87
N GLY A 441 4.81 11.20 21.19
CA GLY A 441 4.53 12.25 20.22
C GLY A 441 3.07 12.70 20.19
N ALA A 442 2.79 13.69 19.34
CA ALA A 442 1.46 14.22 19.16
C ALA A 442 0.59 13.27 18.32
N VAL A 443 -0.70 13.19 18.67
CA VAL A 443 -1.73 12.55 17.86
C VAL A 443 -2.68 13.63 17.37
N LYS A 444 -2.78 13.79 16.06
CA LYS A 444 -3.53 14.84 15.38
C LYS A 444 -4.76 14.26 14.71
N VAL A 445 -5.96 14.70 15.10
CA VAL A 445 -7.22 14.16 14.55
C VAL A 445 -8.06 15.32 14.05
N GLY A 446 -8.19 15.45 12.74
CA GLY A 446 -8.91 16.54 12.09
C GLY A 446 -10.41 16.53 12.38
N SER A 447 -11.08 17.66 12.20
CA SER A 447 -12.49 17.89 12.57
C SER A 447 -13.48 16.87 11.98
N ASN A 448 -13.19 16.33 10.78
CA ASN A 448 -14.03 15.34 10.09
C ASN A 448 -13.50 13.91 10.23
N SER A 449 -12.63 13.68 11.22
CA SER A 449 -11.92 12.42 11.37
C SER A 449 -12.29 11.71 12.66
N THR A 450 -12.05 10.40 12.70
CA THR A 450 -12.34 9.56 13.86
C THR A 450 -11.10 8.74 14.24
N LEU A 451 -10.77 8.70 15.53
CA LEU A 451 -9.74 7.85 16.09
C LEU A 451 -10.26 7.03 17.26
N THR A 452 -9.97 5.74 17.25
CA THR A 452 -10.02 4.87 18.43
C THR A 452 -8.59 4.49 18.82
N LEU A 453 -8.16 4.87 20.04
CA LEU A 453 -6.84 4.53 20.59
C LEU A 453 -7.00 3.56 21.75
N ASN A 454 -6.45 2.37 21.60
CA ASN A 454 -6.48 1.32 22.61
C ASN A 454 -5.07 1.03 23.15
N LEU A 455 -4.86 1.21 24.45
CA LEU A 455 -3.60 0.93 25.13
C LEU A 455 -3.80 -0.23 26.11
N THR A 456 -3.09 -1.32 25.87
CA THR A 456 -3.24 -2.58 26.62
C THR A 456 -1.90 -3.19 27.02
N ASN A 457 -1.91 -4.13 27.94
CA ASN A 457 -0.76 -4.95 28.32
C ASN A 457 0.46 -4.12 28.79
N GLY A 458 0.22 -3.05 29.58
CA GLY A 458 1.28 -2.21 30.10
C GLY A 458 1.84 -1.22 29.07
N SER A 459 1.08 -0.88 28.05
CA SER A 459 1.45 0.14 27.08
C SER A 459 1.53 1.52 27.72
N SER A 460 2.38 2.38 27.19
CA SER A 460 2.49 3.76 27.61
C SER A 460 2.37 4.70 26.42
N PHE A 461 1.64 5.80 26.61
CA PHE A 461 1.59 6.91 25.68
C PHE A 461 2.13 8.17 26.37
N GLU A 462 3.17 8.78 25.81
CA GLU A 462 3.70 10.06 26.22
C GLU A 462 3.43 11.06 25.10
N GLY A 463 2.37 11.85 25.24
CA GLY A 463 1.90 12.70 24.15
C GLY A 463 0.64 13.46 24.48
N TYR A 464 0.12 14.12 23.47
CA TYR A 464 -1.14 14.85 23.55
C TYR A 464 -1.99 14.60 22.30
N ILE A 465 -3.29 14.88 22.39
CA ILE A 465 -4.25 14.70 21.30
C ILE A 465 -4.95 16.03 21.06
N ASP A 466 -4.84 16.56 19.83
CA ASP A 466 -5.56 17.74 19.40
C ASP A 466 -5.99 17.67 17.92
N GLY A 467 -6.57 18.76 17.39
CA GLY A 467 -7.01 18.87 16.00
C GLY A 467 -6.32 19.97 15.20
N GLU A 468 -5.23 20.56 15.72
CA GLU A 468 -4.46 21.56 14.98
C GLU A 468 -3.51 20.87 14.01
N ILE A 469 -3.82 20.91 12.72
CA ILE A 469 -3.10 20.18 11.68
C ILE A 469 -2.70 21.15 10.58
N THR A 470 -1.41 21.11 10.26
CA THR A 470 -0.82 21.86 9.13
C THR A 470 -0.05 20.89 8.25
N ASN A 471 -0.25 20.97 6.95
CA ASN A 471 0.44 20.10 6.00
C ASN A 471 1.88 20.57 5.70
N ALA A 472 2.62 19.81 4.90
CA ALA A 472 4.02 20.08 4.58
C ALA A 472 4.25 21.42 3.87
N SER A 473 3.25 22.00 3.23
CA SER A 473 3.32 23.34 2.63
C SER A 473 3.02 24.48 3.60
N GLY A 474 2.68 24.19 4.86
CA GLY A 474 2.28 25.18 5.87
C GLY A 474 0.81 25.59 5.77
N THR A 475 -0.02 24.85 5.02
CA THR A 475 -1.46 25.10 4.94
C THR A 475 -2.17 24.44 6.10
N THR A 476 -3.01 25.17 6.83
CA THR A 476 -3.86 24.63 7.89
C THR A 476 -4.97 23.77 7.29
N VAL A 477 -5.00 22.49 7.67
CA VAL A 477 -5.99 21.50 7.24
C VAL A 477 -7.14 21.42 8.25
N SER A 478 -6.84 21.52 9.54
CA SER A 478 -7.82 21.50 10.63
C SER A 478 -7.40 22.38 11.77
N THR A 479 -8.36 22.88 12.54
CA THR A 479 -8.15 23.65 13.78
C THR A 479 -8.93 23.08 14.97
N GLU A 480 -9.77 22.07 14.73
CA GLU A 480 -10.61 21.45 15.73
C GLU A 480 -10.39 19.93 15.75
N VAL A 481 -10.44 19.34 16.94
CA VAL A 481 -10.32 17.90 17.10
C VAL A 481 -11.61 17.21 16.64
N GLY A 482 -11.44 16.10 15.94
CA GLY A 482 -12.54 15.23 15.52
C GLY A 482 -13.08 14.35 16.65
N THR A 483 -13.62 13.20 16.28
CA THR A 483 -14.12 12.22 17.26
C THR A 483 -12.96 11.34 17.73
N VAL A 484 -12.69 11.33 19.03
CA VAL A 484 -11.59 10.55 19.60
C VAL A 484 -12.07 9.75 20.80
N ALA A 485 -11.94 8.43 20.74
CA ALA A 485 -12.16 7.52 21.85
C ALA A 485 -10.81 6.93 22.31
N VAL A 486 -10.51 7.03 23.60
CA VAL A 486 -9.28 6.46 24.19
C VAL A 486 -9.65 5.45 25.27
N THR A 487 -9.08 4.24 25.14
CA THR A 487 -9.20 3.17 26.15
C THR A 487 -7.84 2.87 26.74
N LEU A 488 -7.75 2.94 28.08
CA LEU A 488 -6.60 2.47 28.86
C LEU A 488 -7.02 1.26 29.68
N ASP A 489 -6.33 0.14 29.55
CA ASP A 489 -6.50 -0.95 30.52
C ASP A 489 -5.88 -0.57 31.89
N SER A 490 -6.04 -1.46 32.88
CA SER A 490 -5.58 -1.18 34.25
C SER A 490 -4.04 -1.12 34.39
N THR A 491 -3.29 -1.56 33.37
CA THR A 491 -1.83 -1.66 33.41
C THR A 491 -1.15 -0.59 32.55
N SER A 492 -1.91 0.06 31.66
CA SER A 492 -1.40 1.06 30.72
C SER A 492 -1.51 2.47 31.27
N THR A 493 -0.69 3.38 30.76
CA THR A 493 -0.60 4.77 31.22
C THR A 493 -0.57 5.76 30.07
N TRP A 494 -1.08 6.98 30.33
CA TRP A 494 -0.96 8.12 29.43
C TRP A 494 -0.36 9.31 30.18
N THR A 495 0.85 9.73 29.79
CA THR A 495 1.51 10.94 30.30
C THR A 495 1.26 12.08 29.32
N LEU A 496 0.60 13.14 29.79
CA LEU A 496 0.31 14.30 28.96
C LEU A 496 1.58 15.14 28.72
N THR A 497 1.79 15.57 27.48
CA THR A 497 2.82 16.53 27.09
C THR A 497 2.24 17.84 26.55
N GLY A 498 0.91 17.92 26.49
CA GLY A 498 0.09 19.07 26.11
C GLY A 498 -1.34 18.87 26.55
N ASP A 499 -2.13 19.94 26.54
CA ASP A 499 -3.58 19.83 26.74
C ASP A 499 -4.17 18.92 25.67
N SER A 500 -5.03 17.99 26.08
CA SER A 500 -5.54 16.94 25.22
C SER A 500 -7.06 16.93 25.20
N TYR A 501 -7.61 16.65 24.02
CA TYR A 501 -9.03 16.72 23.77
C TYR A 501 -9.54 15.41 23.18
N VAL A 502 -10.47 14.75 23.89
CA VAL A 502 -11.10 13.51 23.44
C VAL A 502 -12.62 13.59 23.63
N THR A 503 -13.37 12.81 22.85
CA THR A 503 -14.82 12.71 22.99
C THR A 503 -15.20 11.66 24.04
N GLU A 504 -14.39 10.62 24.21
CA GLU A 504 -14.61 9.54 25.14
C GLU A 504 -13.30 9.05 25.79
N PHE A 505 -13.33 8.76 27.07
CA PHE A 505 -12.23 8.12 27.79
C PHE A 505 -12.73 6.96 28.63
N ILE A 506 -12.19 5.77 28.37
CA ILE A 506 -12.50 4.54 29.09
C ILE A 506 -11.23 4.09 29.82
N GLY A 507 -11.25 4.13 31.15
CA GLY A 507 -10.09 3.76 31.97
C GLY A 507 -10.12 4.38 33.35
N ASN A 508 -9.06 4.13 34.12
CA ASN A 508 -8.89 4.77 35.42
C ASN A 508 -8.18 6.13 35.23
N ALA A 509 -8.82 7.21 35.64
CA ALA A 509 -8.21 8.56 35.57
C ALA A 509 -6.83 8.62 36.26
N ALA A 510 -6.56 7.81 37.29
CA ALA A 510 -5.27 7.73 37.96
C ALA A 510 -4.16 7.12 37.08
N ASN A 511 -4.48 6.53 35.91
CA ASN A 511 -3.52 6.08 34.91
C ASN A 511 -3.16 7.19 33.91
N VAL A 512 -3.82 8.33 33.97
CA VAL A 512 -3.45 9.56 33.26
C VAL A 512 -2.57 10.41 34.16
N ILE A 513 -1.35 10.67 33.72
CA ILE A 513 -0.36 11.51 34.41
C ILE A 513 -0.43 12.90 33.77
N SER A 514 -0.95 13.87 34.54
CA SER A 514 -1.26 15.21 34.01
C SER A 514 -0.01 16.01 33.61
N ASN A 515 1.09 15.82 34.32
CA ASN A 515 2.34 16.54 34.06
C ASN A 515 2.17 18.08 33.89
N GLY A 516 1.12 18.64 34.51
CA GLY A 516 0.77 20.07 34.44
C GLY A 516 -0.20 20.43 33.31
N TYR A 517 -0.64 19.47 32.49
CA TYR A 517 -1.59 19.65 31.42
C TYR A 517 -2.98 19.06 31.79
N THR A 518 -3.95 19.34 30.96
CA THR A 518 -5.34 18.93 31.18
C THR A 518 -5.84 17.99 30.10
N LEU A 519 -6.49 16.90 30.49
CA LEU A 519 -7.30 16.06 29.59
C LEU A 519 -8.76 16.52 29.66
N TYR A 520 -9.27 16.96 28.51
CA TYR A 520 -10.67 17.31 28.33
C TYR A 520 -11.40 16.14 27.68
N VAL A 521 -12.46 15.66 28.32
CA VAL A 521 -13.34 14.62 27.81
C VAL A 521 -14.71 15.23 27.52
N ASN A 522 -15.08 15.27 26.24
CA ASN A 522 -16.29 15.93 25.77
C ASN A 522 -16.44 17.36 26.35
N GLY A 523 -15.35 18.12 26.31
CA GLY A 523 -15.25 19.50 26.79
C GLY A 523 -15.16 19.69 28.32
N ALA A 524 -15.25 18.61 29.11
CA ALA A 524 -15.11 18.67 30.55
C ALA A 524 -13.74 18.15 31.01
N THR A 525 -13.13 18.81 31.99
CA THR A 525 -11.85 18.37 32.58
C THR A 525 -12.02 16.99 33.23
N LEU A 526 -11.15 16.04 32.88
CA LEU A 526 -11.05 14.76 33.56
C LEU A 526 -10.44 14.97 34.96
N THR A 527 -11.18 14.60 35.99
CA THR A 527 -10.72 14.69 37.39
C THR A 527 -10.13 13.37 37.88
N GLY A 528 -9.20 13.42 38.83
CA GLY A 528 -8.56 12.23 39.40
C GLY A 528 -7.32 11.75 38.68
N THR A 529 -6.77 12.56 37.76
CA THR A 529 -5.45 12.36 37.15
C THR A 529 -4.34 12.55 38.21
N LYS A 530 -3.16 11.94 37.97
CA LYS A 530 -1.97 12.08 38.83
C LYS A 530 -1.14 13.29 38.47
#